data_108d47fcd149eca09a60e1f439b41203
#
_entry.id   108d47fcd149eca09a60e1f439b41203
#
_cell.length_a   1.000
_cell.length_b   1.000
_cell.length_c   1.000
_cell.angle_alpha   90.00
_cell.angle_beta   90.00
_cell.angle_gamma   90.00
#
_symmetry.space_group_name_H-M   'P 1'
#
loop_
_entity.id
_entity.type
_entity.pdbx_description
1 polymer ?
#
loop_
_entity_poly.entity_id
_entity_poly.type
_entity_poly.pdbx_seq_one_letter_code
_entity_poly.pdbx_strand_id
1 'polypeptide(L)'
;MTAVKKLAIILILTSGVLCAVSCSQGAYDISRGVNREITLFSDEVSLPIADIGPLSPKQLLGDVDLGSTIGGIFKEDGDGYLVVEKEETICSNAVFLIYLEATDPTQPFDYHISDYKGYPGSSTEDPAGLGLTPALQEFSLYAANPLTEGISISGKVTLSKLSSKEFDKEPVAAESDGFELFRTALEGQSIVDTCSLENMVVHLPASFLQKDPLSGFSSIELGYRYKAYLAFGKDLPMQIPIPVNDLDLPLGQYRVKDVLLSTEVSNEIPITLVLDSVDVMVKEADEEGNVKTVVYDDVTITPGLTIASGCSGSPVITPLDISIKAMEGTIPDIAGLQLNLSVKAPTGEGDKRLNMNQSIRFNNLRAIVSGGITFQGL
;
A
#
# COMPACT_ATOMS: atom_id res chain seq x y z
N MET A 1 -25.40 11.31 1.94
CA MET A 1 -25.78 11.87 3.26
C MET A 1 -27.29 11.93 3.32
N THR A 2 -27.92 11.25 4.28
CA THR A 2 -29.39 11.09 4.34
C THR A 2 -30.07 12.40 4.72
N ALA A 3 -31.25 12.64 4.15
CA ALA A 3 -32.11 13.82 4.39
C ALA A 3 -32.30 14.17 5.88
N VAL A 4 -32.11 13.20 6.77
CA VAL A 4 -32.20 13.36 8.23
C VAL A 4 -31.09 14.24 8.82
N LYS A 5 -29.84 14.18 8.27
CA LYS A 5 -28.72 15.03 8.74
C LYS A 5 -28.92 16.50 8.29
N LYS A 6 -29.44 16.72 7.07
CA LYS A 6 -29.77 18.08 6.61
C LYS A 6 -30.89 18.72 7.45
N LEU A 7 -31.88 17.93 7.85
CA LEU A 7 -32.98 18.40 8.71
C LEU A 7 -32.48 18.75 10.12
N ALA A 8 -31.54 18.00 10.67
CA ALA A 8 -30.99 18.27 12.00
C ALA A 8 -30.19 19.59 12.07
N ILE A 9 -29.41 19.88 11.03
CA ILE A 9 -28.62 21.12 10.94
C ILE A 9 -29.56 22.33 10.78
N ILE A 10 -30.59 22.22 9.96
CA ILE A 10 -31.60 23.27 9.79
C ILE A 10 -32.40 23.48 11.11
N LEU A 11 -32.69 22.42 11.84
CA LEU A 11 -33.45 22.52 13.12
C LEU A 11 -32.60 23.16 14.22
N ILE A 12 -31.30 22.89 14.27
CA ILE A 12 -30.38 23.51 15.24
C ILE A 12 -30.22 25.00 14.92
N LEU A 13 -30.08 25.37 13.65
CA LEU A 13 -29.96 26.74 13.21
C LEU A 13 -31.29 27.54 13.46
N THR A 14 -32.44 26.92 13.20
CA THR A 14 -33.74 27.59 13.44
C THR A 14 -34.09 27.68 14.91
N SER A 15 -33.73 26.68 15.75
CA SER A 15 -33.98 26.77 17.20
C SER A 15 -33.05 27.79 17.89
N GLY A 16 -31.79 27.94 17.41
CA GLY A 16 -30.89 28.98 17.90
C GLY A 16 -31.40 30.40 17.64
N VAL A 17 -31.97 30.63 16.45
CA VAL A 17 -32.55 31.92 16.09
C VAL A 17 -33.83 32.24 16.92
N LEU A 18 -34.66 31.24 17.19
CA LEU A 18 -35.87 31.42 17.99
C LEU A 18 -35.59 31.70 19.48
N CYS A 19 -34.51 31.13 20.03
CA CYS A 19 -34.12 31.44 21.42
C CYS A 19 -33.48 32.83 21.58
N ALA A 20 -32.82 33.36 20.57
CA ALA A 20 -32.22 34.70 20.62
C ALA A 20 -33.25 35.82 20.54
N VAL A 21 -34.44 35.57 19.98
CA VAL A 21 -35.52 36.59 19.84
C VAL A 21 -36.38 36.71 21.08
N SER A 22 -36.29 35.77 22.05
CA SER A 22 -37.22 35.77 23.22
C SER A 22 -36.70 36.50 24.46
N CYS A 23 -35.53 37.12 24.46
CA CYS A 23 -34.91 37.71 25.65
C CYS A 23 -34.42 39.16 25.47
N SER A 24 -35.16 40.06 24.83
CA SER A 24 -34.95 41.50 25.06
C SER A 24 -36.19 42.32 24.67
N GLN A 25 -37.16 42.43 25.58
CA GLN A 25 -38.05 43.58 25.59
C GLN A 25 -37.30 44.77 26.21
N GLY A 26 -36.41 45.38 25.46
CA GLY A 26 -35.73 46.63 25.78
C GLY A 26 -35.64 47.46 24.51
N ALA A 27 -36.48 48.50 24.46
CA ALA A 27 -36.53 49.62 23.54
C ALA A 27 -35.61 49.56 22.31
N TYR A 28 -36.09 49.06 21.18
CA TYR A 28 -35.47 49.23 19.89
C TYR A 28 -35.60 50.70 19.47
N ASP A 29 -34.54 51.48 19.60
CA ASP A 29 -34.44 52.80 19.00
C ASP A 29 -34.11 52.64 17.50
N ILE A 30 -35.15 52.57 16.69
CA ILE A 30 -35.08 52.39 15.23
C ILE A 30 -34.42 53.62 14.56
N SER A 31 -34.21 54.74 15.25
CA SER A 31 -33.63 55.95 14.73
C SER A 31 -32.11 55.88 14.52
N ARG A 32 -31.42 54.88 15.09
CA ARG A 32 -29.95 54.72 15.00
C ARG A 32 -29.47 53.79 13.90
N GLY A 33 -30.34 53.31 13.07
CA GLY A 33 -29.98 52.31 12.04
C GLY A 33 -29.81 50.93 12.65
N VAL A 34 -30.49 49.96 12.10
CA VAL A 34 -30.34 48.55 12.49
C VAL A 34 -28.92 48.11 12.10
N ASN A 35 -28.13 47.70 13.10
CA ASN A 35 -26.88 47.05 12.80
C ASN A 35 -27.22 45.74 12.06
N ARG A 36 -26.91 45.69 10.76
CA ARG A 36 -27.26 44.57 9.89
C ARG A 36 -26.32 43.38 10.06
N GLU A 37 -25.34 43.49 10.95
CA GLU A 37 -24.40 42.43 11.25
C GLU A 37 -24.79 41.73 12.55
N ILE A 38 -25.16 40.48 12.48
CA ILE A 38 -25.47 39.63 13.63
C ILE A 38 -24.31 38.62 13.74
N THR A 39 -23.53 38.68 14.81
CA THR A 39 -22.54 37.67 15.13
C THR A 39 -23.26 36.51 15.79
N LEU A 40 -23.36 35.39 15.10
CA LEU A 40 -24.01 34.17 15.61
C LEU A 40 -23.17 33.46 16.65
N PHE A 41 -21.85 33.47 16.46
CA PHE A 41 -20.88 32.90 17.37
C PHE A 41 -19.69 33.85 17.49
N SER A 42 -19.23 34.08 18.71
CA SER A 42 -18.08 34.98 18.98
C SER A 42 -16.74 34.27 18.96
N ASP A 43 -16.76 32.97 19.11
CA ASP A 43 -15.59 32.12 19.29
C ASP A 43 -15.38 31.22 18.07
N GLU A 44 -14.83 30.08 18.31
CA GLU A 44 -14.51 29.05 17.31
C GLU A 44 -15.72 28.13 17.06
N VAL A 45 -16.01 27.84 15.79
CA VAL A 45 -17.08 26.92 15.39
C VAL A 45 -16.46 25.74 14.65
N SER A 46 -16.72 24.55 15.16
CA SER A 46 -16.25 23.30 14.51
C SER A 46 -17.39 22.61 13.78
N LEU A 47 -17.25 22.45 12.47
CA LEU A 47 -18.21 21.79 11.60
C LEU A 47 -17.65 20.42 11.20
N PRO A 48 -18.29 19.30 11.58
CA PRO A 48 -17.87 17.99 11.12
C PRO A 48 -18.14 17.85 9.62
N ILE A 49 -17.16 17.38 8.87
CA ILE A 49 -17.26 17.18 7.44
C ILE A 49 -17.62 15.72 7.17
N ALA A 50 -16.63 14.84 7.13
CA ALA A 50 -16.79 13.40 6.94
C ALA A 50 -15.45 12.71 7.15
N ASP A 51 -15.47 11.40 7.33
CA ASP A 51 -14.27 10.58 7.24
C ASP A 51 -13.97 10.28 5.77
N ILE A 52 -12.68 10.24 5.42
CA ILE A 52 -12.21 9.86 4.08
C ILE A 52 -11.48 8.53 4.19
N GLY A 53 -11.76 7.65 3.29
CA GLY A 53 -11.09 6.36 3.19
C GLY A 53 -12.00 5.19 3.51
N PRO A 54 -11.46 3.98 3.61
CA PRO A 54 -10.04 3.66 3.54
C PRO A 54 -9.45 3.77 2.11
N LEU A 55 -8.23 4.29 2.00
CA LEU A 55 -7.45 4.30 0.77
C LEU A 55 -6.48 3.13 0.81
N SER A 56 -6.69 2.13 -0.03
CA SER A 56 -5.83 0.95 -0.10
C SER A 56 -4.61 1.17 -1.01
N PRO A 57 -3.54 0.37 -0.90
CA PRO A 57 -2.43 0.39 -1.85
C PRO A 57 -2.89 0.24 -3.30
N LYS A 58 -3.92 -0.57 -3.56
CA LYS A 58 -4.49 -0.74 -4.88
C LYS A 58 -5.05 0.55 -5.47
N GLN A 59 -5.75 1.35 -4.64
CA GLN A 59 -6.25 2.66 -5.07
C GLN A 59 -5.12 3.69 -5.23
N LEU A 60 -4.06 3.60 -4.42
CA LEU A 60 -2.88 4.47 -4.54
C LEU A 60 -2.06 4.17 -5.78
N LEU A 61 -1.94 2.90 -6.17
CA LEU A 61 -1.26 2.46 -7.39
C LEU A 61 -2.10 2.76 -8.66
N GLY A 62 -3.34 3.23 -8.48
CA GLY A 62 -4.29 3.49 -9.57
C GLY A 62 -4.86 2.21 -10.18
N ASP A 63 -5.48 2.35 -11.33
CA ASP A 63 -6.03 1.22 -12.12
C ASP A 63 -4.92 0.39 -12.81
N VAL A 64 -3.71 0.35 -12.23
CA VAL A 64 -2.67 -0.55 -12.72
C VAL A 64 -3.18 -1.97 -12.45
N ASP A 65 -3.64 -2.62 -13.50
CA ASP A 65 -3.93 -4.04 -13.46
C ASP A 65 -2.61 -4.78 -13.28
N LEU A 66 -2.27 -5.02 -12.01
CA LEU A 66 -1.03 -5.70 -11.61
C LEU A 66 -0.91 -7.08 -12.26
N GLY A 67 -2.05 -7.70 -12.64
CA GLY A 67 -2.06 -9.00 -13.32
C GLY A 67 -1.81 -8.93 -14.83
N SER A 68 -2.31 -7.91 -15.53
CA SER A 68 -2.24 -7.82 -17.00
C SER A 68 -1.12 -6.92 -17.50
N THR A 69 -0.84 -5.81 -16.81
CA THR A 69 0.15 -4.83 -17.25
C THR A 69 1.59 -5.33 -17.08
N ILE A 70 1.83 -6.24 -16.12
CA ILE A 70 3.17 -6.71 -15.75
C ILE A 70 3.32 -8.22 -16.03
N GLY A 71 2.49 -8.77 -16.91
CA GLY A 71 2.62 -10.16 -17.37
C GLY A 71 2.40 -11.21 -16.28
N GLY A 72 1.63 -10.89 -15.23
CA GLY A 72 1.32 -11.82 -14.14
C GLY A 72 2.49 -12.09 -13.18
N ILE A 73 3.55 -11.27 -13.24
CA ILE A 73 4.74 -11.44 -12.39
C ILE A 73 4.44 -11.07 -10.94
N PHE A 74 3.66 -10.00 -10.73
CA PHE A 74 3.25 -9.55 -9.41
C PHE A 74 1.94 -10.19 -9.01
N LYS A 75 1.87 -10.71 -7.82
CA LYS A 75 0.66 -11.30 -7.26
C LYS A 75 0.51 -10.99 -5.77
N GLU A 76 -0.69 -11.10 -5.30
CA GLU A 76 -1.01 -11.09 -3.89
C GLU A 76 -0.88 -12.52 -3.35
N ASP A 77 -0.13 -12.69 -2.26
CA ASP A 77 -0.03 -13.98 -1.59
C ASP A 77 -1.22 -14.23 -0.64
N GLY A 78 -1.26 -15.41 0.00
CA GLY A 78 -2.34 -15.79 0.90
C GLY A 78 -2.53 -14.88 2.12
N ASP A 79 -1.51 -14.10 2.48
CA ASP A 79 -1.52 -13.15 3.60
C ASP A 79 -1.77 -11.69 3.13
N GLY A 80 -1.95 -11.47 1.83
CA GLY A 80 -2.22 -10.18 1.23
C GLY A 80 -0.98 -9.37 0.88
N TYR A 81 0.23 -9.94 0.95
CA TYR A 81 1.44 -9.24 0.54
C TYR A 81 1.61 -9.24 -0.97
N LEU A 82 2.07 -8.10 -1.50
CA LEU A 82 2.46 -7.98 -2.89
C LEU A 82 3.82 -8.66 -3.09
N VAL A 83 3.85 -9.71 -3.91
CA VAL A 83 5.03 -10.55 -4.10
C VAL A 83 5.32 -10.82 -5.57
N VAL A 84 6.59 -11.10 -5.85
CA VAL A 84 7.05 -11.80 -7.06
C VAL A 84 7.44 -13.20 -6.63
N GLU A 85 6.89 -14.20 -7.29
CA GLU A 85 7.26 -15.59 -7.04
C GLU A 85 7.74 -16.25 -8.34
N LYS A 86 8.82 -16.98 -8.21
CA LYS A 86 9.36 -17.81 -9.28
C LYS A 86 9.68 -19.19 -8.74
N GLU A 87 9.18 -20.20 -9.42
CA GLU A 87 9.55 -21.59 -9.17
C GLU A 87 10.14 -22.16 -10.47
N GLU A 88 11.26 -22.84 -10.36
CA GLU A 88 11.93 -23.42 -11.51
C GLU A 88 12.49 -24.79 -11.16
N THR A 89 12.11 -25.79 -11.95
CA THR A 89 12.69 -27.12 -11.89
C THR A 89 13.96 -27.12 -12.71
N ILE A 90 15.08 -27.35 -12.04
CA ILE A 90 16.41 -27.36 -12.64
C ILE A 90 16.69 -28.69 -13.34
N CYS A 91 16.27 -29.76 -12.66
CA CYS A 91 16.48 -31.13 -13.10
C CYS A 91 15.23 -31.94 -12.76
N SER A 92 14.73 -32.67 -13.73
CA SER A 92 13.64 -33.65 -13.54
C SER A 92 14.02 -34.90 -14.37
N ASN A 93 14.57 -35.90 -13.69
CA ASN A 93 15.01 -37.10 -14.35
C ASN A 93 14.24 -38.32 -13.86
N ALA A 94 13.61 -39.01 -14.82
CA ALA A 94 12.90 -40.25 -14.53
C ALA A 94 13.88 -41.28 -13.93
N VAL A 95 13.47 -41.89 -12.84
CA VAL A 95 14.25 -42.93 -12.14
C VAL A 95 14.73 -44.03 -13.11
N PHE A 96 13.91 -44.39 -14.09
CA PHE A 96 14.24 -45.33 -15.14
C PHE A 96 15.45 -44.89 -15.99
N LEU A 97 15.59 -43.61 -16.31
CA LEU A 97 16.73 -43.10 -17.07
C LEU A 97 18.02 -43.16 -16.24
N ILE A 98 17.91 -42.79 -14.98
CA ILE A 98 19.04 -42.89 -14.03
C ILE A 98 19.49 -44.35 -13.90
N TYR A 99 18.52 -45.26 -13.86
CA TYR A 99 18.80 -46.71 -13.83
C TYR A 99 19.58 -47.18 -15.04
N LEU A 100 19.25 -46.71 -16.25
CA LEU A 100 19.95 -47.12 -17.46
C LEU A 100 21.44 -46.69 -17.47
N GLU A 101 21.80 -45.68 -16.71
CA GLU A 101 23.16 -45.19 -16.54
C GLU A 101 23.95 -46.01 -15.49
N ALA A 102 23.24 -46.68 -14.57
CA ALA A 102 23.86 -47.49 -13.54
C ALA A 102 24.48 -48.76 -14.13
N THR A 103 25.79 -48.89 -14.01
CA THR A 103 26.54 -50.04 -14.55
C THR A 103 26.35 -51.32 -13.73
N ASP A 104 26.06 -51.18 -12.43
CA ASP A 104 25.78 -52.28 -11.50
C ASP A 104 24.63 -51.90 -10.57
N PRO A 105 23.42 -52.44 -10.79
CA PRO A 105 22.23 -52.11 -9.98
C PRO A 105 22.29 -52.67 -8.56
N THR A 106 23.30 -53.42 -8.18
CA THR A 106 23.49 -53.95 -6.83
C THR A 106 24.37 -53.09 -5.95
N GLN A 107 24.93 -52.01 -6.51
CA GLN A 107 25.80 -51.06 -5.81
C GLN A 107 25.12 -49.71 -5.69
N PRO A 108 25.48 -48.90 -4.65
CA PRO A 108 25.10 -47.50 -4.64
C PRO A 108 25.53 -46.79 -5.92
N PHE A 109 24.71 -45.90 -6.41
CA PHE A 109 24.94 -45.17 -7.64
C PHE A 109 24.94 -43.68 -7.44
N ASP A 110 25.92 -42.98 -7.95
CA ASP A 110 26.03 -41.53 -7.91
C ASP A 110 25.61 -40.96 -9.27
N TYR A 111 24.48 -40.23 -9.25
CA TYR A 111 23.95 -39.56 -10.43
C TYR A 111 24.37 -38.09 -10.43
N HIS A 112 25.12 -37.68 -11.45
CA HIS A 112 25.64 -36.32 -11.57
C HIS A 112 24.66 -35.43 -12.34
N ILE A 113 24.26 -34.32 -11.71
CA ILE A 113 23.47 -33.28 -12.36
C ILE A 113 24.40 -32.23 -12.95
N SER A 114 24.15 -31.83 -14.20
CA SER A 114 24.90 -30.76 -14.84
C SER A 114 24.86 -29.46 -14.08
N ASP A 115 25.97 -28.72 -14.09
CA ASP A 115 26.01 -27.40 -13.48
C ASP A 115 24.91 -26.49 -14.06
N TYR A 116 24.30 -25.72 -13.18
CA TYR A 116 23.18 -24.87 -13.51
C TYR A 116 23.46 -23.42 -13.10
N LYS A 117 22.98 -22.48 -13.92
CA LYS A 117 22.98 -21.06 -13.60
C LYS A 117 21.61 -20.46 -13.92
N GLY A 118 20.93 -19.98 -12.90
CA GLY A 118 19.63 -19.32 -13.00
C GLY A 118 19.66 -17.86 -12.58
N TYR A 119 18.57 -17.17 -12.87
CA TYR A 119 18.40 -15.73 -12.57
C TYR A 119 17.08 -15.53 -11.82
N PRO A 120 17.03 -15.89 -10.51
CA PRO A 120 15.79 -15.87 -9.75
C PRO A 120 15.19 -14.47 -9.62
N GLY A 121 16.03 -13.47 -9.40
CA GLY A 121 15.59 -12.08 -9.16
C GLY A 121 15.35 -11.26 -10.43
N SER A 122 15.54 -11.81 -11.63
CA SER A 122 15.37 -11.04 -12.89
C SER A 122 13.96 -10.47 -13.10
N SER A 123 12.96 -11.03 -12.43
CA SER A 123 11.58 -10.56 -12.47
C SER A 123 11.24 -9.50 -11.41
N THR A 124 12.17 -9.14 -10.53
CA THR A 124 11.95 -8.13 -9.49
C THR A 124 12.39 -6.73 -9.91
N GLU A 125 12.89 -6.57 -11.13
CA GLU A 125 13.07 -5.25 -11.73
C GLU A 125 11.70 -4.58 -11.86
N ASP A 126 11.64 -3.28 -11.65
CA ASP A 126 10.41 -2.49 -11.73
C ASP A 126 10.02 -2.18 -13.20
N PRO A 127 9.35 -3.10 -13.91
CA PRO A 127 9.08 -2.95 -15.34
C PRO A 127 8.03 -1.89 -15.64
N ALA A 128 7.25 -1.49 -14.65
CA ALA A 128 6.18 -0.50 -14.80
C ALA A 128 6.59 0.91 -14.33
N GLY A 129 7.81 1.08 -13.81
CA GLY A 129 8.26 2.36 -13.24
C GLY A 129 7.48 2.77 -12.01
N LEU A 130 6.91 1.80 -11.27
CA LEU A 130 6.11 2.04 -10.07
C LEU A 130 6.97 2.36 -8.84
N GLY A 131 8.29 2.33 -8.96
CA GLY A 131 9.23 2.54 -7.86
C GLY A 131 9.19 1.41 -6.82
N LEU A 132 8.73 0.20 -7.19
CA LEU A 132 8.71 -0.96 -6.32
C LEU A 132 10.07 -1.62 -6.25
N THR A 133 10.47 -2.02 -5.04
CA THR A 133 11.75 -2.69 -4.79
C THR A 133 11.54 -3.85 -3.81
N PRO A 134 12.40 -4.89 -3.84
CA PRO A 134 12.33 -5.95 -2.85
C PRO A 134 12.61 -5.43 -1.43
N ALA A 135 11.74 -5.76 -0.48
CA ALA A 135 11.97 -5.52 0.95
C ALA A 135 12.58 -6.74 1.64
N LEU A 136 12.08 -7.92 1.28
CA LEU A 136 12.53 -9.21 1.76
C LEU A 136 12.52 -10.18 0.58
N GLN A 137 13.56 -10.98 0.46
CA GLN A 137 13.67 -12.01 -0.55
C GLN A 137 13.93 -13.34 0.14
N GLU A 138 13.20 -14.36 -0.26
CA GLU A 138 13.37 -15.72 0.22
C GLU A 138 13.78 -16.60 -0.95
N PHE A 139 14.76 -17.42 -0.72
CA PHE A 139 15.22 -18.43 -1.68
C PHE A 139 15.24 -19.77 -0.97
N SER A 140 14.66 -20.80 -1.59
CA SER A 140 14.78 -22.18 -1.14
C SER A 140 15.16 -23.10 -2.30
N LEU A 141 16.09 -24.01 -2.04
CA LEU A 141 16.42 -25.13 -2.91
C LEU A 141 15.69 -26.36 -2.38
N TYR A 142 14.97 -27.05 -3.24
CA TYR A 142 14.22 -28.25 -2.87
C TYR A 142 14.56 -29.43 -3.76
N ALA A 143 14.35 -30.62 -3.22
CA ALA A 143 14.43 -31.87 -3.95
C ALA A 143 13.14 -32.68 -3.73
N ALA A 144 12.66 -33.32 -4.79
CA ALA A 144 11.60 -34.32 -4.70
C ALA A 144 12.20 -35.73 -4.88
N ASN A 145 11.85 -36.62 -3.99
CA ASN A 145 12.26 -38.02 -3.98
C ASN A 145 11.03 -38.92 -4.04
N PRO A 146 10.67 -39.46 -5.20
CA PRO A 146 9.53 -40.34 -5.34
C PRO A 146 9.77 -41.78 -4.89
N LEU A 147 11.02 -42.10 -4.50
CA LEU A 147 11.40 -43.46 -4.13
C LEU A 147 10.91 -43.80 -2.71
N THR A 148 10.65 -45.06 -2.48
CA THR A 148 10.32 -45.62 -1.15
C THR A 148 11.50 -45.64 -0.17
N GLU A 149 12.67 -45.21 -0.64
CA GLU A 149 13.90 -45.09 0.16
C GLU A 149 14.45 -43.67 0.11
N GLY A 150 15.12 -43.28 1.18
CA GLY A 150 15.82 -42.00 1.24
C GLY A 150 17.00 -41.96 0.28
N ILE A 151 17.23 -40.81 -0.30
CA ILE A 151 18.44 -40.50 -1.09
C ILE A 151 19.27 -39.45 -0.33
N SER A 152 20.46 -39.13 -0.83
CA SER A 152 21.18 -37.97 -0.34
C SER A 152 21.77 -37.15 -1.48
N ILE A 153 21.99 -35.85 -1.22
CA ILE A 153 22.46 -34.91 -2.23
C ILE A 153 23.74 -34.24 -1.72
N SER A 154 24.77 -34.21 -2.60
CA SER A 154 25.98 -33.43 -2.42
C SER A 154 26.06 -32.34 -3.48
N GLY A 155 26.84 -31.28 -3.20
CA GLY A 155 27.09 -30.22 -4.16
C GLY A 155 27.20 -28.85 -3.50
N LYS A 156 27.11 -27.81 -4.33
CA LYS A 156 27.25 -26.45 -3.87
C LYS A 156 26.22 -25.54 -4.53
N VAL A 157 25.51 -24.75 -3.72
CA VAL A 157 24.70 -23.63 -4.19
C VAL A 157 25.39 -22.32 -3.89
N THR A 158 25.44 -21.41 -4.85
CA THR A 158 25.96 -20.06 -4.70
C THR A 158 24.92 -19.07 -5.17
N LEU A 159 24.54 -18.15 -4.29
CA LEU A 159 23.64 -17.03 -4.60
C LEU A 159 24.45 -15.74 -4.67
N SER A 160 24.21 -14.92 -5.69
CA SER A 160 24.85 -13.60 -5.77
C SER A 160 24.55 -12.77 -4.53
N LYS A 161 25.56 -12.07 -4.01
CA LYS A 161 25.48 -11.23 -2.81
C LYS A 161 25.15 -11.96 -1.50
N LEU A 162 25.06 -13.29 -1.54
CA LEU A 162 24.88 -14.16 -0.40
C LEU A 162 26.04 -15.18 -0.33
N SER A 163 26.13 -15.87 0.80
CA SER A 163 27.12 -16.94 0.98
C SER A 163 26.80 -18.16 0.12
N SER A 164 27.80 -18.93 -0.22
CA SER A 164 27.61 -20.27 -0.77
C SER A 164 27.31 -21.28 0.35
N LYS A 165 26.48 -22.27 0.06
CA LYS A 165 26.22 -23.44 0.91
C LYS A 165 26.74 -24.69 0.20
N GLU A 166 27.58 -25.46 0.88
CA GLU A 166 27.99 -26.80 0.45
C GLU A 166 27.13 -27.86 1.15
N PHE A 167 26.75 -28.89 0.41
CA PHE A 167 26.02 -30.06 0.87
C PHE A 167 26.98 -31.25 0.85
N ASP A 168 27.05 -31.98 1.95
CA ASP A 168 27.80 -33.23 2.04
C ASP A 168 26.83 -34.34 2.40
N LYS A 169 26.26 -34.98 1.37
CA LYS A 169 25.26 -36.04 1.50
C LYS A 169 24.06 -35.66 2.37
N GLU A 170 23.51 -34.48 2.08
CA GLU A 170 22.29 -34.01 2.76
C GLU A 170 21.15 -35.03 2.51
N PRO A 171 20.54 -35.61 3.55
CA PRO A 171 19.52 -36.66 3.38
C PRO A 171 18.21 -36.05 2.89
N VAL A 172 17.60 -36.71 1.89
CA VAL A 172 16.24 -36.40 1.40
C VAL A 172 15.34 -37.58 1.71
N ALA A 173 14.26 -37.33 2.43
CA ALA A 173 13.35 -38.37 2.86
C ALA A 173 12.71 -39.12 1.68
N ALA A 174 12.32 -40.36 1.90
CA ALA A 174 11.54 -41.15 0.95
C ALA A 174 10.17 -40.49 0.71
N GLU A 175 9.61 -40.69 -0.47
CA GLU A 175 8.24 -40.26 -0.86
C GLU A 175 7.98 -38.76 -0.56
N SER A 176 8.98 -37.90 -0.82
CA SER A 176 8.88 -36.46 -0.55
C SER A 176 8.66 -35.65 -1.84
N ASP A 177 7.65 -34.78 -1.80
CA ASP A 177 7.26 -33.88 -2.92
C ASP A 177 7.90 -32.47 -2.83
N GLY A 178 9.04 -32.33 -2.21
CA GLY A 178 9.71 -31.03 -2.10
C GLY A 178 10.42 -30.83 -0.78
N PHE A 179 11.33 -31.74 -0.47
CA PHE A 179 12.21 -31.63 0.69
C PHE A 179 13.11 -30.40 0.57
N GLU A 180 13.05 -29.50 1.53
CA GLU A 180 13.85 -28.27 1.55
C GLU A 180 15.29 -28.60 1.94
N LEU A 181 16.20 -28.51 0.97
CA LEU A 181 17.63 -28.70 1.17
C LEU A 181 18.32 -27.48 1.77
N PHE A 182 17.87 -26.31 1.37
CA PHE A 182 18.46 -25.04 1.77
C PHE A 182 17.43 -23.93 1.68
N ARG A 183 17.41 -23.09 2.70
CA ARG A 183 16.61 -21.85 2.70
C ARG A 183 17.45 -20.70 3.22
N THR A 184 17.28 -19.55 2.59
CA THR A 184 17.87 -18.29 3.06
C THR A 184 16.92 -17.15 2.78
N ALA A 185 17.08 -16.09 3.56
CA ALA A 185 16.36 -14.83 3.39
C ALA A 185 17.36 -13.69 3.34
N LEU A 186 17.06 -12.69 2.50
CA LEU A 186 17.84 -11.47 2.34
C LEU A 186 16.91 -10.28 2.54
N GLU A 187 17.21 -9.46 3.54
CA GLU A 187 16.54 -8.19 3.75
C GLU A 187 17.20 -7.07 2.95
N GLY A 188 16.38 -6.11 2.52
CA GLY A 188 16.84 -4.93 1.80
C GLY A 188 16.69 -5.02 0.27
N GLN A 189 17.25 -4.01 -0.40
CA GLN A 189 17.02 -3.75 -1.83
C GLN A 189 17.97 -4.49 -2.79
N SER A 190 18.88 -5.30 -2.27
CA SER A 190 19.81 -6.06 -3.14
C SER A 190 19.10 -7.26 -3.72
N ILE A 191 18.98 -7.29 -5.04
CA ILE A 191 18.35 -8.40 -5.76
C ILE A 191 19.30 -9.60 -5.80
N VAL A 192 18.76 -10.81 -5.65
CA VAL A 192 19.48 -12.06 -5.93
C VAL A 192 19.53 -12.25 -7.45
N ASP A 193 20.57 -11.73 -8.08
CA ASP A 193 20.69 -11.72 -9.55
C ASP A 193 20.94 -13.11 -10.11
N THR A 194 21.75 -13.92 -9.42
CA THR A 194 22.13 -15.24 -9.92
C THR A 194 22.11 -16.31 -8.84
N CYS A 195 21.71 -17.50 -9.25
CA CYS A 195 21.84 -18.75 -8.51
C CYS A 195 22.67 -19.72 -9.36
N SER A 196 23.77 -20.25 -8.83
CA SER A 196 24.54 -21.33 -9.46
C SER A 196 24.53 -22.58 -8.59
N LEU A 197 24.39 -23.71 -9.26
CA LEU A 197 24.55 -25.03 -8.68
C LEU A 197 25.75 -25.70 -9.33
N GLU A 198 26.68 -26.19 -8.53
CA GLU A 198 27.93 -26.75 -8.96
C GLU A 198 28.16 -28.13 -8.35
N ASN A 199 28.60 -29.07 -9.14
CA ASN A 199 28.97 -30.43 -8.71
C ASN A 199 27.84 -31.14 -7.94
N MET A 200 26.59 -30.95 -8.39
CA MET A 200 25.44 -31.60 -7.74
C MET A 200 25.40 -33.08 -8.05
N VAL A 201 25.31 -33.91 -7.00
CA VAL A 201 25.29 -35.37 -7.09
C VAL A 201 24.14 -35.90 -6.26
N VAL A 202 23.30 -36.73 -6.85
CA VAL A 202 22.28 -37.52 -6.15
C VAL A 202 22.85 -38.90 -5.85
N HIS A 203 22.99 -39.24 -4.58
CA HIS A 203 23.47 -40.53 -4.12
C HIS A 203 22.28 -41.46 -3.88
N LEU A 204 22.19 -42.49 -4.70
CA LEU A 204 21.13 -43.48 -4.69
C LEU A 204 21.59 -44.75 -3.95
N PRO A 205 20.78 -45.32 -3.03
CA PRO A 205 21.11 -46.55 -2.34
C PRO A 205 21.06 -47.74 -3.31
N ALA A 206 21.82 -48.80 -3.05
CA ALA A 206 21.87 -50.01 -3.87
C ALA A 206 20.50 -50.69 -4.06
N SER A 207 19.57 -50.48 -3.12
CA SER A 207 18.25 -51.09 -3.08
C SER A 207 17.19 -50.36 -3.89
N PHE A 208 17.45 -49.12 -4.38
CA PHE A 208 16.42 -48.26 -4.99
C PHE A 208 15.73 -48.92 -6.21
N LEU A 209 16.42 -49.80 -6.92
CA LEU A 209 15.92 -50.49 -8.11
C LEU A 209 15.22 -51.83 -7.82
N GLN A 210 15.51 -52.42 -6.65
CA GLN A 210 14.99 -53.75 -6.33
C GLN A 210 13.60 -53.75 -5.75
N LYS A 211 13.16 -52.61 -5.15
CA LYS A 211 11.96 -52.55 -4.35
C LYS A 211 10.70 -52.08 -5.07
N ASP A 212 10.86 -51.29 -6.11
CA ASP A 212 9.69 -50.79 -6.86
C ASP A 212 9.95 -50.46 -8.32
N PRO A 213 9.80 -51.45 -9.22
CA PRO A 213 9.98 -51.21 -10.64
C PRO A 213 8.92 -50.28 -11.26
N LEU A 214 7.81 -50.01 -10.58
CA LEU A 214 6.78 -49.09 -11.08
C LEU A 214 7.06 -47.63 -10.74
N SER A 215 7.91 -47.34 -9.74
CA SER A 215 8.40 -45.98 -9.48
C SER A 215 9.36 -45.48 -10.58
N GLY A 216 9.77 -46.33 -11.51
CA GLY A 216 10.62 -45.98 -12.64
C GLY A 216 10.08 -44.87 -13.56
N PHE A 217 8.78 -44.60 -13.53
CA PHE A 217 8.17 -43.49 -14.27
C PHE A 217 8.10 -42.18 -13.50
N SER A 218 8.39 -42.21 -12.21
CA SER A 218 8.49 -41.02 -11.38
C SER A 218 9.85 -40.35 -11.56
N SER A 219 9.94 -39.05 -11.33
CA SER A 219 11.17 -38.28 -11.50
C SER A 219 11.75 -37.86 -10.15
N ILE A 220 13.07 -37.94 -10.02
CA ILE A 220 13.79 -37.19 -9.00
C ILE A 220 13.92 -35.77 -9.51
N GLU A 221 13.48 -34.81 -8.73
CA GLU A 221 13.50 -33.42 -9.11
C GLU A 221 14.39 -32.60 -8.19
N LEU A 222 15.09 -31.64 -8.76
CA LEU A 222 15.79 -30.59 -8.05
C LEU A 222 15.31 -29.26 -8.62
N GLY A 223 14.91 -28.35 -7.76
CA GLY A 223 14.42 -27.06 -8.19
C GLY A 223 14.62 -26.00 -7.11
N TYR A 224 14.31 -24.76 -7.46
CA TYR A 224 14.28 -23.66 -6.48
C TYR A 224 12.95 -22.93 -6.48
N ARG A 225 12.65 -22.34 -5.33
CA ARG A 225 11.58 -21.37 -5.14
C ARG A 225 12.21 -20.05 -4.72
N TYR A 226 11.81 -19.01 -5.39
CA TYR A 226 12.19 -17.64 -5.07
C TYR A 226 10.93 -16.82 -4.83
N LYS A 227 10.91 -16.07 -3.73
CA LYS A 227 9.83 -15.17 -3.37
C LYS A 227 10.41 -13.84 -2.93
N ALA A 228 10.00 -12.76 -3.58
CA ALA A 228 10.36 -11.40 -3.18
C ALA A 228 9.10 -10.64 -2.74
N TYR A 229 9.12 -10.16 -1.51
CA TYR A 229 8.13 -9.24 -0.98
C TYR A 229 8.50 -7.83 -1.39
N LEU A 230 7.56 -7.11 -1.96
CA LEU A 230 7.80 -5.79 -2.50
C LEU A 230 7.49 -4.68 -1.49
N ALA A 231 8.20 -3.58 -1.63
CA ALA A 231 8.00 -2.33 -0.90
C ALA A 231 8.11 -1.16 -1.87
N PHE A 232 7.65 -0.01 -1.45
CA PHE A 232 7.94 1.23 -2.15
C PHE A 232 9.43 1.60 -1.97
N GLY A 233 10.10 1.87 -3.09
CA GLY A 233 11.51 2.27 -3.14
C GLY A 233 11.72 3.74 -2.72
N LYS A 234 12.96 4.21 -2.87
CA LYS A 234 13.35 5.57 -2.43
C LYS A 234 12.86 6.68 -3.37
N ASP A 235 12.78 6.38 -4.63
CA ASP A 235 12.51 7.38 -5.67
C ASP A 235 11.12 7.11 -6.31
N LEU A 236 10.09 7.51 -5.59
CA LEU A 236 8.72 7.41 -6.09
C LEU A 236 8.29 8.75 -6.68
N PRO A 237 8.26 8.90 -8.00
CA PRO A 237 7.71 10.09 -8.65
C PRO A 237 6.17 10.05 -8.66
N MET A 238 5.57 9.61 -7.54
CA MET A 238 4.13 9.41 -7.45
C MET A 238 3.49 10.59 -6.72
N GLN A 239 2.52 11.21 -7.36
CA GLN A 239 1.59 12.15 -6.75
C GLN A 239 0.22 11.49 -6.63
N ILE A 240 -0.39 11.61 -5.46
CA ILE A 240 -1.68 11.04 -5.15
C ILE A 240 -2.67 12.17 -4.91
N PRO A 241 -3.56 12.44 -5.87
CA PRO A 241 -4.67 13.35 -5.63
C PRO A 241 -5.76 12.63 -4.84
N ILE A 242 -6.12 13.17 -3.68
CA ILE A 242 -7.22 12.66 -2.85
C ILE A 242 -8.37 13.65 -2.94
N PRO A 243 -9.43 13.34 -3.68
CA PRO A 243 -10.59 14.20 -3.78
C PRO A 243 -11.47 14.05 -2.53
N VAL A 244 -11.87 15.18 -1.95
CA VAL A 244 -12.85 15.29 -0.88
C VAL A 244 -14.07 15.99 -1.48
N ASN A 245 -14.98 15.21 -2.00
CA ASN A 245 -16.18 15.70 -2.68
C ASN A 245 -17.33 15.94 -1.70
N ASP A 246 -18.34 16.69 -2.15
CA ASP A 246 -19.60 16.91 -1.44
C ASP A 246 -19.43 17.54 -0.04
N LEU A 247 -18.45 18.43 0.13
CA LEU A 247 -18.25 19.15 1.39
C LEU A 247 -19.42 20.08 1.70
N ASP A 248 -19.93 20.79 0.70
CA ASP A 248 -21.08 21.71 0.76
C ASP A 248 -21.01 22.66 1.98
N LEU A 249 -19.83 23.30 2.16
CA LEU A 249 -19.60 24.26 3.24
C LEU A 249 -20.02 25.68 2.78
N PRO A 250 -21.15 26.23 3.27
CA PRO A 250 -21.70 27.51 2.81
C PRO A 250 -20.97 28.69 3.48
N LEU A 251 -19.67 28.82 3.31
CA LEU A 251 -18.84 29.82 4.00
C LEU A 251 -19.04 31.23 3.49
N GLY A 252 -19.37 31.39 2.19
CA GLY A 252 -19.58 32.68 1.56
C GLY A 252 -20.68 33.52 2.20
N GLN A 253 -21.74 32.87 2.74
CA GLN A 253 -22.83 33.52 3.45
C GLN A 253 -22.40 34.11 4.81
N TYR A 254 -21.31 33.62 5.39
CA TYR A 254 -20.89 33.93 6.77
C TYR A 254 -19.62 34.80 6.82
N ARG A 255 -19.14 35.31 5.69
CA ARG A 255 -17.96 36.17 5.61
C ARG A 255 -16.72 35.62 6.31
N VAL A 256 -16.49 34.33 6.15
CA VAL A 256 -15.39 33.64 6.75
C VAL A 256 -14.08 34.02 6.02
N LYS A 257 -13.02 34.34 6.76
CA LYS A 257 -11.70 34.66 6.22
C LYS A 257 -10.69 33.54 6.39
N ASP A 258 -10.83 32.79 7.48
CA ASP A 258 -9.93 31.72 7.86
C ASP A 258 -10.71 30.43 8.17
N VAL A 259 -10.29 29.32 7.62
CA VAL A 259 -10.80 28.00 7.95
C VAL A 259 -9.60 27.09 8.26
N LEU A 260 -9.65 26.39 9.37
CA LEU A 260 -8.71 25.32 9.69
C LEU A 260 -9.41 23.98 9.41
N LEU A 261 -8.87 23.21 8.46
CA LEU A 261 -9.27 21.82 8.27
C LEU A 261 -8.42 20.97 9.20
N SER A 262 -9.03 20.25 10.13
CA SER A 262 -8.34 19.39 11.08
C SER A 262 -8.81 17.96 10.94
N THR A 263 -7.85 17.03 10.88
CA THR A 263 -8.11 15.58 10.78
C THR A 263 -6.99 14.79 11.43
N GLU A 264 -7.28 13.55 11.80
CA GLU A 264 -6.30 12.57 12.22
C GLU A 264 -6.11 11.55 11.09
N VAL A 265 -4.91 11.47 10.55
CA VAL A 265 -4.58 10.51 9.49
C VAL A 265 -3.98 9.27 10.12
N SER A 266 -4.68 8.15 9.98
CA SER A 266 -4.19 6.83 10.37
C SER A 266 -3.59 6.14 9.15
N ASN A 267 -2.28 5.95 9.14
CA ASN A 267 -1.55 5.34 8.04
C ASN A 267 -0.99 3.97 8.45
N GLU A 268 -1.42 2.91 7.77
CA GLU A 268 -0.88 1.55 7.91
C GLU A 268 0.09 1.18 6.78
N ILE A 269 0.17 2.01 5.72
CA ILE A 269 1.02 1.73 4.57
C ILE A 269 2.45 2.18 4.87
N PRO A 270 3.48 1.42 4.49
CA PRO A 270 4.88 1.78 4.72
C PRO A 270 5.37 2.84 3.72
N ILE A 271 4.69 3.98 3.69
CA ILE A 271 5.05 5.17 2.91
C ILE A 271 4.91 6.43 3.78
N THR A 272 5.76 7.38 3.55
CA THR A 272 5.59 8.73 4.07
C THR A 272 4.92 9.59 3.00
N LEU A 273 3.85 10.31 3.37
CA LEU A 273 3.18 11.23 2.46
C LEU A 273 3.51 12.66 2.86
N VAL A 274 3.71 13.51 1.87
CA VAL A 274 3.91 14.94 2.08
C VAL A 274 2.81 15.68 1.33
N LEU A 275 2.08 16.54 2.04
CA LEU A 275 1.07 17.39 1.45
C LEU A 275 1.76 18.53 0.70
N ASP A 276 1.72 18.48 -0.62
CA ASP A 276 2.33 19.47 -1.50
C ASP A 276 1.41 20.69 -1.70
N SER A 277 0.13 20.43 -1.97
CA SER A 277 -0.88 21.48 -2.14
C SER A 277 -2.28 20.98 -1.81
N VAL A 278 -3.19 21.93 -1.64
CA VAL A 278 -4.63 21.65 -1.53
C VAL A 278 -5.34 22.57 -2.52
N ASP A 279 -6.09 21.98 -3.44
CA ASP A 279 -6.95 22.72 -4.33
C ASP A 279 -8.32 22.87 -3.68
N VAL A 280 -8.77 24.09 -3.51
CA VAL A 280 -10.09 24.40 -2.95
C VAL A 280 -11.08 24.52 -4.09
N MET A 281 -12.11 23.68 -4.09
CA MET A 281 -13.14 23.66 -5.13
C MET A 281 -14.33 24.49 -4.71
N VAL A 282 -14.72 25.44 -5.54
CA VAL A 282 -15.89 26.32 -5.29
C VAL A 282 -16.91 26.19 -6.42
N LYS A 283 -18.16 26.55 -6.11
CA LYS A 283 -19.23 26.59 -7.10
C LYS A 283 -19.32 28.00 -7.67
N GLU A 284 -19.13 28.14 -8.96
CA GLU A 284 -19.36 29.38 -9.69
C GLU A 284 -20.52 29.23 -10.66
N ALA A 285 -21.36 30.26 -10.75
CA ALA A 285 -22.36 30.34 -11.79
C ALA A 285 -21.78 31.05 -13.02
N ASP A 286 -21.92 30.47 -14.22
CA ASP A 286 -21.58 31.13 -15.46
C ASP A 286 -22.63 32.21 -15.82
N GLU A 287 -22.38 32.93 -16.90
CA GLU A 287 -23.28 34.00 -17.38
C GLU A 287 -24.69 33.50 -17.75
N GLU A 288 -24.81 32.20 -18.02
CA GLU A 288 -26.07 31.53 -18.34
C GLU A 288 -26.79 30.97 -17.09
N GLY A 289 -26.16 31.08 -15.90
CA GLY A 289 -26.68 30.59 -14.64
C GLY A 289 -26.42 29.11 -14.36
N ASN A 290 -25.61 28.43 -15.19
CA ASN A 290 -25.19 27.06 -14.89
C ASN A 290 -24.10 27.06 -13.83
N VAL A 291 -24.23 26.19 -12.82
CA VAL A 291 -23.24 26.08 -11.75
C VAL A 291 -22.18 25.09 -12.13
N LYS A 292 -20.92 25.52 -12.17
CA LYS A 292 -19.73 24.67 -12.36
C LYS A 292 -18.81 24.71 -11.14
N THR A 293 -18.05 23.65 -10.94
CA THR A 293 -17.02 23.58 -9.93
C THR A 293 -15.69 24.02 -10.52
N VAL A 294 -15.03 24.97 -9.89
CA VAL A 294 -13.73 25.53 -10.30
C VAL A 294 -12.77 25.53 -9.13
N VAL A 295 -11.46 25.57 -9.44
CA VAL A 295 -10.43 25.76 -8.40
C VAL A 295 -10.41 27.24 -8.01
N TYR A 296 -10.38 27.49 -6.71
CA TYR A 296 -10.27 28.83 -6.14
C TYR A 296 -8.82 29.11 -5.74
N ASP A 297 -8.17 30.01 -6.46
CA ASP A 297 -6.74 30.28 -6.33
C ASP A 297 -6.41 31.36 -5.29
N ASP A 298 -7.41 32.13 -4.82
CA ASP A 298 -7.22 33.25 -3.86
C ASP A 298 -7.13 32.78 -2.41
N VAL A 299 -6.44 31.65 -2.17
CA VAL A 299 -6.20 31.12 -0.83
C VAL A 299 -4.72 30.80 -0.61
N THR A 300 -4.30 30.98 0.64
CA THR A 300 -2.98 30.53 1.10
C THR A 300 -3.12 29.28 1.96
N ILE A 301 -2.29 28.29 1.71
CA ILE A 301 -2.30 27.01 2.41
C ILE A 301 -0.91 26.79 3.01
N THR A 302 -0.86 26.21 4.20
CA THR A 302 0.41 25.83 4.83
C THR A 302 0.96 24.59 4.15
N PRO A 303 2.07 24.64 3.39
CA PRO A 303 2.63 23.49 2.69
C PRO A 303 3.51 22.63 3.60
N GLY A 304 3.86 21.44 3.14
CA GLY A 304 4.92 20.61 3.73
C GLY A 304 4.52 19.78 4.94
N LEU A 305 3.22 19.61 5.18
CA LEU A 305 2.74 18.71 6.24
C LEU A 305 3.07 17.25 5.87
N THR A 306 3.60 16.51 6.82
CA THR A 306 4.07 15.14 6.62
C THR A 306 3.21 14.15 7.38
N ILE A 307 2.71 13.13 6.69
CA ILE A 307 2.02 11.99 7.27
C ILE A 307 3.04 10.86 7.37
N ALA A 308 3.32 10.44 8.60
CA ALA A 308 4.34 9.43 8.86
C ALA A 308 3.95 8.04 8.33
N SER A 309 4.96 7.25 7.98
CA SER A 309 4.77 5.85 7.53
C SER A 309 4.34 4.96 8.70
N GLY A 310 3.39 4.07 8.42
CA GLY A 310 3.00 2.99 9.31
C GLY A 310 3.53 1.64 8.83
N CYS A 311 2.95 0.58 9.36
CA CYS A 311 3.14 -0.78 8.87
C CYS A 311 1.88 -1.62 9.16
N SER A 312 1.79 -2.79 8.55
CA SER A 312 0.64 -3.69 8.70
C SER A 312 0.34 -3.98 10.17
N GLY A 313 -0.89 -3.75 10.59
CA GLY A 313 -1.34 -3.98 11.98
C GLY A 313 -0.79 -2.99 13.01
N SER A 314 -0.04 -1.97 12.60
CA SER A 314 0.50 -0.92 13.47
C SER A 314 0.39 0.45 12.80
N PRO A 315 -0.83 1.02 12.75
CA PRO A 315 -1.05 2.33 12.13
C PRO A 315 -0.31 3.42 12.91
N VAL A 316 0.24 4.38 12.17
CA VAL A 316 0.76 5.62 12.75
C VAL A 316 -0.30 6.70 12.57
N ILE A 317 -0.67 7.35 13.67
CA ILE A 317 -1.63 8.46 13.67
C ILE A 317 -0.86 9.77 13.60
N THR A 318 -1.17 10.54 12.56
CA THR A 318 -0.60 11.88 12.34
C THR A 318 -1.72 12.92 12.35
N PRO A 319 -1.69 13.91 13.27
CA PRO A 319 -2.60 15.04 13.16
C PRO A 319 -2.26 15.90 11.95
N LEU A 320 -3.26 16.29 11.19
CA LEU A 320 -3.12 17.09 9.99
C LEU A 320 -4.03 18.33 10.11
N ASP A 321 -3.41 19.49 10.23
CA ASP A 321 -4.10 20.77 10.32
C ASP A 321 -3.73 21.62 9.09
N ILE A 322 -4.72 21.90 8.24
CA ILE A 322 -4.58 22.65 7.00
C ILE A 322 -5.28 23.99 7.16
N SER A 323 -4.51 25.07 7.20
CA SER A 323 -5.06 26.42 7.25
C SER A 323 -5.37 26.92 5.85
N ILE A 324 -6.61 27.32 5.60
CA ILE A 324 -7.09 27.95 4.37
C ILE A 324 -7.44 29.40 4.69
N LYS A 325 -6.73 30.35 4.06
CA LYS A 325 -6.95 31.79 4.30
C LYS A 325 -7.26 32.48 2.99
N ALA A 326 -8.33 33.27 2.96
CA ALA A 326 -8.58 34.18 1.84
C ALA A 326 -7.47 35.23 1.74
N MET A 327 -6.92 35.44 0.56
CA MET A 327 -5.95 36.51 0.29
C MET A 327 -6.63 37.87 0.33
N GLU A 328 -7.81 37.95 -0.25
CA GLU A 328 -8.67 39.14 -0.20
C GLU A 328 -10.12 38.73 0.06
N GLY A 329 -10.84 39.55 0.78
CA GLY A 329 -12.28 39.36 1.01
C GLY A 329 -12.61 38.20 1.98
N THR A 330 -13.37 37.25 1.49
CA THR A 330 -13.91 36.11 2.27
C THR A 330 -13.85 34.83 1.45
N ILE A 331 -13.74 33.68 2.11
CA ILE A 331 -13.75 32.37 1.48
C ILE A 331 -15.17 32.11 0.92
N PRO A 332 -15.32 31.77 -0.36
CA PRO A 332 -16.60 31.41 -0.96
C PRO A 332 -17.12 30.04 -0.43
N ASP A 333 -18.28 29.64 -0.92
CA ASP A 333 -18.85 28.32 -0.58
C ASP A 333 -17.95 27.21 -1.15
N ILE A 334 -17.41 26.38 -0.26
CA ILE A 334 -16.52 25.28 -0.63
C ILE A 334 -17.37 24.07 -1.04
N ALA A 335 -17.20 23.62 -2.28
CA ALA A 335 -17.85 22.43 -2.82
C ALA A 335 -17.05 21.15 -2.58
N GLY A 336 -15.74 21.26 -2.51
CA GLY A 336 -14.83 20.14 -2.32
C GLY A 336 -13.40 20.60 -2.12
N LEU A 337 -12.53 19.63 -1.90
CA LEU A 337 -11.08 19.82 -1.78
C LEU A 337 -10.38 18.73 -2.56
N GLN A 338 -9.18 19.00 -3.06
CA GLN A 338 -8.28 17.97 -3.53
C GLN A 338 -6.96 18.10 -2.79
N LEU A 339 -6.60 17.08 -2.04
CA LEU A 339 -5.30 17.01 -1.36
C LEU A 339 -4.31 16.39 -2.33
N ASN A 340 -3.26 17.12 -2.68
CA ASN A 340 -2.19 16.63 -3.56
C ASN A 340 -1.01 16.20 -2.69
N LEU A 341 -0.77 14.89 -2.64
CA LEU A 341 0.25 14.28 -1.80
C LEU A 341 1.37 13.70 -2.65
N SER A 342 2.62 13.98 -2.30
CA SER A 342 3.77 13.24 -2.83
C SER A 342 4.14 12.08 -1.93
N VAL A 343 4.55 10.98 -2.54
CA VAL A 343 4.99 9.77 -1.84
C VAL A 343 6.49 9.85 -1.61
N LYS A 344 6.93 9.54 -0.38
CA LYS A 344 8.32 9.43 0.00
C LYS A 344 8.58 8.04 0.60
N ALA A 345 9.83 7.61 0.53
CA ALA A 345 10.26 6.39 1.19
C ALA A 345 9.88 6.38 2.67
N PRO A 346 9.59 5.19 3.23
CA PRO A 346 9.31 5.07 4.66
C PRO A 346 10.51 5.51 5.48
N THR A 347 10.27 6.36 6.47
CA THR A 347 11.32 6.90 7.36
C THR A 347 11.46 6.11 8.66
N GLY A 348 10.54 5.17 8.93
CA GLY A 348 10.48 4.37 10.16
C GLY A 348 11.24 3.05 10.10
N GLU A 349 11.53 2.48 11.27
CA GLU A 349 11.86 1.07 11.45
C GLU A 349 10.54 0.29 11.49
N GLY A 350 10.48 -0.86 10.83
CA GLY A 350 9.30 -1.71 10.80
C GLY A 350 9.19 -2.49 9.50
N ASP A 351 8.13 -3.26 9.38
CA ASP A 351 7.85 -4.05 8.19
C ASP A 351 7.54 -3.13 7.01
N LYS A 352 8.43 -3.14 6.02
CA LYS A 352 8.32 -2.33 4.79
C LYS A 352 7.59 -3.05 3.68
N ARG A 353 7.21 -4.31 3.88
CA ARG A 353 6.50 -5.10 2.87
C ARG A 353 5.12 -4.51 2.61
N LEU A 354 4.80 -4.36 1.34
CA LEU A 354 3.51 -3.84 0.91
C LEU A 354 2.45 -4.93 1.04
N ASN A 355 1.44 -4.69 1.88
CA ASN A 355 0.30 -5.56 2.03
C ASN A 355 -0.95 -4.85 1.49
N MET A 356 -1.69 -5.52 0.62
CA MET A 356 -2.85 -4.96 -0.08
C MET A 356 -4.05 -4.70 0.85
N ASN A 357 -4.03 -5.25 2.06
CA ASN A 357 -5.03 -5.02 3.11
C ASN A 357 -4.73 -3.78 3.98
N GLN A 358 -3.55 -3.15 3.80
CA GLN A 358 -3.21 -1.89 4.47
C GLN A 358 -4.10 -0.75 3.99
N SER A 359 -4.21 0.30 4.80
CA SER A 359 -5.03 1.45 4.42
C SER A 359 -4.53 2.76 5.04
N ILE A 360 -4.92 3.85 4.40
CA ILE A 360 -4.84 5.21 4.95
C ILE A 360 -6.26 5.69 5.17
N ARG A 361 -6.52 6.29 6.33
CA ARG A 361 -7.83 6.84 6.70
C ARG A 361 -7.66 8.23 7.26
N PHE A 362 -8.53 9.13 6.85
CA PHE A 362 -8.65 10.46 7.42
C PHE A 362 -9.88 10.46 8.32
N ASN A 363 -9.64 10.49 9.62
CA ASN A 363 -10.69 10.36 10.62
C ASN A 363 -11.05 11.74 11.19
N ASN A 364 -12.31 11.94 11.54
CA ASN A 364 -12.78 13.16 12.21
C ASN A 364 -12.46 14.44 11.43
N LEU A 365 -12.53 14.41 10.09
CA LEU A 365 -12.32 15.62 9.30
C LEU A 365 -13.37 16.68 9.66
N ARG A 366 -12.90 17.85 10.05
CA ARG A 366 -13.72 18.97 10.47
C ARG A 366 -13.17 20.29 9.96
N ALA A 367 -14.06 21.21 9.66
CA ALA A 367 -13.72 22.60 9.39
C ALA A 367 -13.92 23.40 10.68
N ILE A 368 -12.89 24.11 11.08
CA ILE A 368 -12.89 24.99 12.25
C ILE A 368 -12.82 26.42 11.74
N VAL A 369 -13.84 27.21 12.03
CA VAL A 369 -13.95 28.61 11.64
C VAL A 369 -13.63 29.48 12.86
N SER A 370 -12.53 30.24 12.76
CA SER A 370 -12.10 31.16 13.84
C SER A 370 -12.60 32.60 13.57
N GLY A 371 -12.82 33.36 14.63
CA GLY A 371 -13.17 34.78 14.54
C GLY A 371 -14.67 35.07 14.43
N GLY A 372 -15.50 34.08 14.70
CA GLY A 372 -16.95 34.21 14.71
C GLY A 372 -17.59 34.12 13.33
N ILE A 373 -18.87 33.76 13.30
CA ILE A 373 -19.69 33.76 12.08
C ILE A 373 -20.58 35.00 12.12
N THR A 374 -20.37 35.90 11.15
CA THR A 374 -21.14 37.11 11.03
C THR A 374 -22.13 37.00 9.87
N PHE A 375 -23.41 37.20 10.15
CA PHE A 375 -24.48 37.16 9.15
C PHE A 375 -24.89 38.58 8.77
N GLN A 376 -24.96 38.89 7.49
CA GLN A 376 -25.60 40.12 7.02
C GLN A 376 -27.12 39.86 6.95
N GLY A 377 -27.87 40.54 7.82
CA GLY A 377 -29.32 40.52 7.72
C GLY A 377 -29.78 41.15 6.40
N LEU A 378 -30.81 40.56 5.81
CA LEU A 378 -31.49 41.05 4.60
C LEU A 378 -32.01 42.48 4.74
#